data_4044b329d12038c5cf845789e67e2c2c
#
_entry.id   4044b329d12038c5cf845789e67e2c2c
#
_cell.length_a   1.000
_cell.length_b   1.000
_cell.length_c   1.000
_cell.angle_alpha   90.00
_cell.angle_beta   90.00
_cell.angle_gamma   90.00
#
_symmetry.space_group_name_H-M   'P 1'
#
loop_
_entity.id
_entity.type
_entity.pdbx_description
1 polymer ?
#
loop_
_entity_poly.entity_id
_entity_poly.type
_entity_poly.pdbx_seq_one_letter_code
_entity_poly.pdbx_strand_id
1 'polypeptide(L)'
;GGIYIMLKYVDTKNAPAAIGPYSQGIVLNGIAFFSGQIPLSPETGEVVGTTIEEQAEQVMKNVGALLESQGAAFTDVVKTTCFLADMADFAAFNEVYAKYFTGKPARSCVAVKALPKGVLCEVEAIAAVKED
;
A
#
# COMPACT_ATOMS: atom_id res chain seq x y z
N GLY A 1 -3.89 -29.24 -23.43
CA GLY A 1 -4.48 -28.15 -22.74
C GLY A 1 -3.65 -26.88 -22.78
N GLY A 2 -4.31 -25.74 -22.76
CA GLY A 2 -3.65 -24.46 -22.75
C GLY A 2 -3.24 -24.05 -21.34
N ILE A 3 -2.28 -23.12 -21.28
CA ILE A 3 -1.95 -22.43 -20.04
C ILE A 3 -2.87 -21.22 -19.96
N TYR A 4 -3.63 -21.12 -18.87
CA TYR A 4 -4.53 -20.02 -18.65
C TYR A 4 -3.85 -19.05 -17.68
N ILE A 5 -3.72 -17.79 -18.10
CA ILE A 5 -3.29 -16.72 -17.22
C ILE A 5 -4.55 -15.99 -16.77
N MET A 6 -4.85 -16.07 -15.49
CA MET A 6 -5.99 -15.38 -14.91
C MET A 6 -5.50 -14.25 -14.01
N LEU A 7 -5.96 -13.05 -14.31
CA LEU A 7 -5.76 -11.91 -13.44
C LEU A 7 -6.96 -11.79 -12.50
N LYS A 8 -6.67 -11.61 -11.23
CA LYS A 8 -7.70 -11.30 -10.24
C LYS A 8 -7.57 -9.83 -9.88
N TYR A 9 -8.67 -9.11 -9.94
CA TYR A 9 -8.71 -7.68 -9.64
C TYR A 9 -9.12 -7.50 -8.19
N VAL A 10 -8.31 -6.77 -7.42
CA VAL A 10 -8.60 -6.46 -6.02
C VAL A 10 -9.59 -5.30 -5.97
N ASP A 11 -10.67 -5.49 -5.23
CA ASP A 11 -11.70 -4.48 -5.04
C ASP A 11 -12.31 -4.67 -3.64
N THR A 12 -11.88 -3.86 -2.68
CA THR A 12 -12.38 -3.91 -1.31
C THR A 12 -12.85 -2.54 -0.87
N LYS A 13 -13.93 -2.51 -0.10
CA LYS A 13 -14.47 -1.27 0.50
C LYS A 13 -13.65 -0.82 1.71
N ASN A 14 -12.76 -1.68 2.22
CA ASN A 14 -11.96 -1.39 3.41
C ASN A 14 -10.68 -0.62 3.10
N ALA A 15 -10.40 -0.38 1.83
CA ALA A 15 -9.33 0.50 1.37
C ALA A 15 -9.94 1.57 0.45
N PRO A 16 -9.24 2.70 0.25
CA PRO A 16 -9.74 3.74 -0.63
C PRO A 16 -10.05 3.22 -2.03
N ALA A 17 -11.20 3.61 -2.57
CA ALA A 17 -11.62 3.21 -3.91
C ALA A 17 -10.61 3.68 -4.96
N ALA A 18 -10.41 2.86 -5.99
CA ALA A 18 -9.60 3.26 -7.14
C ALA A 18 -10.44 4.23 -7.98
N ILE A 19 -10.07 5.51 -7.95
CA ILE A 19 -10.72 6.55 -8.72
C ILE A 19 -9.80 6.89 -9.89
N GLY A 20 -10.13 6.35 -11.07
CA GLY A 20 -9.33 6.55 -12.27
C GLY A 20 -9.07 5.24 -13.01
N PRO A 21 -8.16 5.26 -14.00
CA PRO A 21 -7.91 4.11 -14.87
C PRO A 21 -6.93 3.11 -14.24
N TYR A 22 -7.21 2.63 -13.02
CA TYR A 22 -6.38 1.64 -12.33
C TYR A 22 -7.21 0.81 -11.37
N SER A 23 -6.65 -0.30 -10.91
CA SER A 23 -7.26 -1.18 -9.89
C SER A 23 -6.52 -1.00 -8.56
N GLN A 24 -7.19 -1.31 -7.45
CA GLN A 24 -6.53 -1.31 -6.14
C GLN A 24 -5.35 -2.28 -6.10
N GLY A 25 -5.45 -3.35 -6.84
CA GLY A 25 -4.38 -4.34 -6.98
C GLY A 25 -4.73 -5.38 -8.02
N ILE A 26 -3.71 -6.12 -8.43
CA ILE A 26 -3.83 -7.24 -9.38
C ILE A 26 -3.12 -8.43 -8.78
N VAL A 27 -3.76 -9.60 -8.81
CA VAL A 27 -3.14 -10.85 -8.40
C VAL A 27 -2.83 -11.68 -9.64
N LEU A 28 -1.61 -12.13 -9.74
CA LEU A 28 -1.11 -12.98 -10.82
C LEU A 28 -0.24 -14.09 -10.23
N ASN A 29 -0.66 -15.34 -10.41
CA ASN A 29 0.12 -16.50 -9.99
C ASN A 29 0.59 -16.45 -8.53
N GLY A 30 -0.33 -16.12 -7.61
CA GLY A 30 0.00 -16.08 -6.18
C GLY A 30 0.79 -14.87 -5.74
N ILE A 31 0.92 -13.86 -6.60
CA ILE A 31 1.60 -12.60 -6.28
C ILE A 31 0.61 -11.46 -6.46
N ALA A 32 0.43 -10.67 -5.42
CA ALA A 32 -0.42 -9.48 -5.48
C ALA A 32 0.45 -8.24 -5.66
N PHE A 33 0.05 -7.41 -6.61
CA PHE A 33 0.64 -6.11 -6.89
C PHE A 33 -0.38 -5.06 -6.47
N PHE A 34 -0.10 -4.34 -5.40
CA PHE A 34 -1.03 -3.33 -4.90
C PHE A 34 -0.62 -1.95 -5.37
N SER A 35 -1.59 -1.17 -5.81
CA SER A 35 -1.39 0.24 -6.15
C SER A 35 -0.94 1.02 -4.92
N GLY A 36 -0.22 2.11 -5.14
CA GLY A 36 0.23 3.00 -4.08
C GLY A 36 -0.93 3.50 -3.22
N GLN A 37 -0.76 3.43 -1.91
CA GLN A 37 -1.74 3.91 -0.95
C GLN A 37 -1.29 5.24 -0.38
N ILE A 38 -2.16 6.23 -0.47
CA ILE A 38 -2.00 7.53 0.20
C ILE A 38 -2.95 7.56 1.41
N PRO A 39 -2.77 8.49 2.37
CA PRO A 39 -3.50 8.45 3.63
C PRO A 39 -4.94 8.96 3.53
N LEU A 40 -5.76 8.28 2.74
CA LEU A 40 -7.18 8.60 2.59
C LEU A 40 -8.04 7.70 3.48
N SER A 41 -9.13 8.25 4.00
CA SER A 41 -10.17 7.46 4.63
C SER A 41 -10.91 6.65 3.57
N PRO A 42 -11.07 5.33 3.75
CA PRO A 42 -11.84 4.52 2.81
C PRO A 42 -13.32 4.94 2.72
N GLU A 43 -13.86 5.49 3.81
CA GLU A 43 -15.26 5.89 3.87
C GLU A 43 -15.53 7.22 3.19
N THR A 44 -14.65 8.21 3.37
CA THR A 44 -14.89 9.58 2.91
C THR A 44 -14.07 9.97 1.69
N GLY A 45 -12.94 9.30 1.44
CA GLY A 45 -11.99 9.70 0.41
C GLY A 45 -11.16 10.93 0.79
N GLU A 46 -11.30 11.42 2.02
CA GLU A 46 -10.56 12.59 2.51
C GLU A 46 -9.22 12.20 3.10
N VAL A 47 -8.26 13.12 3.04
CA VAL A 47 -6.95 12.93 3.67
C VAL A 47 -7.11 12.88 5.18
N VAL A 48 -6.49 11.87 5.82
CA VAL A 48 -6.50 11.68 7.27
C VAL A 48 -5.15 12.12 7.84
N GLY A 49 -5.18 13.03 8.80
CA GLY A 49 -3.99 13.48 9.51
C GLY A 49 -3.24 14.61 8.82
N THR A 50 -2.43 15.30 9.61
CA THR A 50 -1.62 16.43 9.16
C THR A 50 -0.12 16.22 9.40
N THR A 51 0.24 15.27 10.27
CA THR A 51 1.63 14.91 10.55
C THR A 51 2.04 13.68 9.79
N ILE A 52 3.35 13.48 9.62
CA ILE A 52 3.85 12.28 8.93
C ILE A 52 3.44 11.01 9.69
N GLU A 53 3.45 11.04 11.04
CA GLU A 53 3.08 9.89 11.85
C GLU A 53 1.61 9.51 11.62
N GLU A 54 0.72 10.48 11.64
CA GLU A 54 -0.71 10.26 11.41
C GLU A 54 -0.99 9.75 10.01
N GLN A 55 -0.37 10.37 9.02
CA GLN A 55 -0.55 9.96 7.62
C GLN A 55 0.03 8.57 7.36
N ALA A 56 1.22 8.28 7.89
CA ALA A 56 1.83 6.96 7.75
C ALA A 56 0.94 5.87 8.38
N GLU A 57 0.34 6.12 9.55
CA GLU A 57 -0.59 5.17 10.18
C GLU A 57 -1.78 4.88 9.26
N GLN A 58 -2.36 5.89 8.64
CA GLN A 58 -3.49 5.69 7.74
C GLN A 58 -3.07 4.91 6.48
N VAL A 59 -1.89 5.20 5.93
CA VAL A 59 -1.34 4.44 4.81
C VAL A 59 -1.20 2.97 5.17
N MET A 60 -0.67 2.67 6.37
CA MET A 60 -0.52 1.28 6.83
C MET A 60 -1.88 0.58 6.96
N LYS A 61 -2.89 1.26 7.49
CA LYS A 61 -4.24 0.71 7.57
C LYS A 61 -4.78 0.36 6.18
N ASN A 62 -4.55 1.24 5.21
CA ASN A 62 -5.01 1.02 3.83
C ASN A 62 -4.27 -0.16 3.18
N VAL A 63 -2.96 -0.25 3.34
CA VAL A 63 -2.18 -1.41 2.86
C VAL A 63 -2.66 -2.69 3.54
N GLY A 64 -2.85 -2.65 4.86
CA GLY A 64 -3.34 -3.80 5.61
C GLY A 64 -4.70 -4.29 5.14
N ALA A 65 -5.61 -3.37 4.80
CA ALA A 65 -6.93 -3.72 4.28
C ALA A 65 -6.83 -4.42 2.91
N LEU A 66 -5.93 -3.96 2.04
CA LEU A 66 -5.69 -4.63 0.76
C LEU A 66 -5.14 -6.04 0.97
N LEU A 67 -4.16 -6.19 1.86
CA LEU A 67 -3.59 -7.50 2.20
C LEU A 67 -4.67 -8.43 2.73
N GLU A 68 -5.45 -7.97 3.71
CA GLU A 68 -6.50 -8.77 4.34
C GLU A 68 -7.54 -9.22 3.33
N SER A 69 -7.89 -8.37 2.35
CA SER A 69 -8.85 -8.72 1.30
C SER A 69 -8.39 -9.93 0.47
N GLN A 70 -7.08 -10.21 0.47
CA GLN A 70 -6.48 -11.33 -0.26
C GLN A 70 -6.01 -12.45 0.69
N GLY A 71 -6.42 -12.42 1.96
CA GLY A 71 -6.02 -13.42 2.93
C GLY A 71 -4.54 -13.37 3.31
N ALA A 72 -3.89 -12.23 3.13
CA ALA A 72 -2.48 -12.04 3.40
C ALA A 72 -2.26 -11.12 4.61
N ALA A 73 -1.04 -11.12 5.13
CA ALA A 73 -0.61 -10.29 6.24
C ALA A 73 0.62 -9.47 5.83
N PHE A 74 1.02 -8.51 6.66
CA PHE A 74 2.23 -7.72 6.40
C PHE A 74 3.48 -8.59 6.25
N THR A 75 3.54 -9.72 6.93
CA THR A 75 4.68 -10.66 6.81
C THR A 75 4.74 -11.38 5.47
N ASP A 76 3.68 -11.31 4.67
CA ASP A 76 3.66 -11.88 3.31
C ASP A 76 4.16 -10.89 2.26
N VAL A 77 4.41 -9.65 2.65
CA VAL A 77 4.92 -8.63 1.73
C VAL A 77 6.38 -8.91 1.41
N VAL A 78 6.73 -8.92 0.14
CA VAL A 78 8.10 -9.20 -0.33
C VAL A 78 8.83 -7.94 -0.75
N LYS A 79 8.10 -6.90 -1.17
CA LYS A 79 8.70 -5.64 -1.63
C LYS A 79 7.76 -4.48 -1.35
N THR A 80 8.33 -3.38 -0.88
CA THR A 80 7.62 -2.09 -0.83
C THR A 80 8.42 -1.03 -1.55
N THR A 81 7.72 -0.03 -2.06
CA THR A 81 8.30 1.24 -2.48
C THR A 81 7.58 2.34 -1.73
N CYS A 82 8.35 3.14 -1.02
CA CYS A 82 7.82 4.21 -0.18
C CYS A 82 8.22 5.56 -0.77
N PHE A 83 7.25 6.44 -0.91
CA PHE A 83 7.45 7.77 -1.46
C PHE A 83 7.14 8.79 -0.38
N LEU A 84 8.07 9.72 -0.16
CA LEU A 84 7.92 10.79 0.81
C LEU A 84 7.89 12.15 0.10
N ALA A 85 7.17 13.11 0.66
CA ALA A 85 7.22 14.48 0.18
C ALA A 85 8.56 15.14 0.55
N ASP A 86 9.18 14.70 1.65
CA ASP A 86 10.44 15.27 2.15
C ASP A 86 11.19 14.18 2.93
N MET A 87 12.47 13.99 2.61
CA MET A 87 13.32 13.02 3.34
C MET A 87 13.55 13.40 4.80
N ALA A 88 13.27 14.64 5.20
CA ALA A 88 13.30 15.03 6.61
C ALA A 88 12.31 14.20 7.45
N ASP A 89 11.27 13.63 6.83
CA ASP A 89 10.28 12.78 7.50
C ASP A 89 10.69 11.31 7.59
N PHE A 90 11.86 10.95 7.06
CA PHE A 90 12.28 9.55 6.92
C PHE A 90 12.31 8.80 8.26
N ALA A 91 12.91 9.38 9.29
CA ALA A 91 13.03 8.73 10.60
C ALA A 91 11.65 8.49 11.24
N ALA A 92 10.79 9.50 11.23
CA ALA A 92 9.44 9.40 11.80
C ALA A 92 8.58 8.39 11.01
N PHE A 93 8.68 8.42 9.67
CA PHE A 93 8.00 7.45 8.82
C PHE A 93 8.46 6.03 9.14
N ASN A 94 9.77 5.81 9.28
CA ASN A 94 10.33 4.49 9.59
C ASN A 94 9.84 3.93 10.92
N GLU A 95 9.62 4.75 11.93
CA GLU A 95 9.08 4.30 13.21
C GLU A 95 7.70 3.68 13.05
N VAL A 96 6.85 4.30 12.25
CA VAL A 96 5.51 3.77 11.97
C VAL A 96 5.62 2.53 11.08
N TYR A 97 6.40 2.60 10.02
CA TYR A 97 6.61 1.49 9.08
C TYR A 97 7.07 0.22 9.78
N ALA A 98 8.03 0.33 10.69
CA ALA A 98 8.61 -0.82 11.40
C ALA A 98 7.60 -1.57 12.27
N LYS A 99 6.56 -0.90 12.75
CA LYS A 99 5.52 -1.55 13.55
C LYS A 99 4.65 -2.51 12.73
N TYR A 100 4.54 -2.26 11.44
CA TYR A 100 3.69 -3.05 10.53
C TYR A 100 4.49 -4.08 9.73
N PHE A 101 5.58 -3.67 9.12
CA PHE A 101 6.39 -4.53 8.25
C PHE A 101 7.47 -5.27 9.04
N THR A 102 7.04 -6.11 9.97
CA THR A 102 7.94 -6.86 10.86
C THR A 102 8.77 -7.91 10.14
N GLY A 103 8.32 -8.37 8.97
CA GLY A 103 9.05 -9.32 8.14
C GLY A 103 10.21 -8.71 7.36
N LYS A 104 10.40 -7.39 7.44
CA LYS A 104 11.48 -6.65 6.78
C LYS A 104 11.57 -6.94 5.28
N PRO A 105 10.53 -6.61 4.51
CA PRO A 105 10.57 -6.82 3.05
C PRO A 105 11.65 -5.97 2.40
N ALA A 106 12.04 -6.35 1.19
CA ALA A 106 12.89 -5.50 0.38
C ALA A 106 12.21 -4.14 0.17
N ARG A 107 12.97 -3.05 0.18
CA ARG A 107 12.38 -1.71 0.12
C ARG A 107 13.28 -0.71 -0.59
N SER A 108 12.64 0.19 -1.34
CA SER A 108 13.23 1.47 -1.71
C SER A 108 12.37 2.57 -1.08
N CYS A 109 13.01 3.62 -0.57
CA CYS A 109 12.31 4.77 -0.01
C CYS A 109 12.99 6.05 -0.50
N VAL A 110 12.21 6.90 -1.17
CA VAL A 110 12.71 8.10 -1.82
C VAL A 110 11.77 9.27 -1.58
N ALA A 111 12.31 10.48 -1.62
CA ALA A 111 11.48 11.67 -1.73
C ALA A 111 11.17 11.92 -3.20
N VAL A 112 9.96 12.42 -3.46
CA VAL A 112 9.50 12.77 -4.80
C VAL A 112 9.18 14.25 -4.85
N LYS A 113 9.04 14.78 -6.06
CA LYS A 113 8.75 16.20 -6.23
C LYS A 113 7.41 16.59 -5.64
N ALA A 114 6.40 15.73 -5.80
CA ALA A 114 5.06 15.96 -5.26
C ALA A 114 4.31 14.64 -5.17
N LEU A 115 3.35 14.56 -4.26
CA LEU A 115 2.45 13.42 -4.11
C LEU A 115 1.01 13.88 -4.38
N PRO A 116 0.12 12.96 -4.80
CA PRO A 116 -1.28 13.30 -5.01
C PRO A 116 -1.89 13.95 -3.76
N LYS A 117 -2.73 14.95 -3.95
CA LYS A 117 -3.43 15.69 -2.88
C LYS A 117 -2.50 16.32 -1.85
N GLY A 118 -1.21 16.50 -2.19
CA GLY A 118 -0.25 17.10 -1.27
C GLY A 118 0.03 16.29 -0.02
N VAL A 119 -0.19 14.97 -0.04
CA VAL A 119 0.08 14.11 1.12
C VAL A 119 1.58 13.98 1.37
N LEU A 120 1.94 13.49 2.57
CA LEU A 120 3.34 13.41 3.00
C LEU A 120 3.99 12.08 2.69
N CYS A 121 3.21 11.03 2.42
CA CYS A 121 3.76 9.71 2.11
C CYS A 121 2.79 8.88 1.27
N GLU A 122 3.36 7.90 0.58
CA GLU A 122 2.64 6.92 -0.22
C GLU A 122 3.44 5.62 -0.19
N VAL A 123 2.76 4.47 -0.14
CA VAL A 123 3.42 3.14 -0.12
C VAL A 123 2.71 2.21 -1.10
N GLU A 124 3.49 1.57 -1.96
CA GLU A 124 3.01 0.44 -2.76
C GLU A 124 3.69 -0.85 -2.28
N ALA A 125 3.05 -1.98 -2.51
CA ALA A 125 3.53 -3.25 -2.01
C ALA A 125 3.30 -4.38 -3.00
N ILE A 126 4.19 -5.37 -2.95
CA ILE A 126 4.06 -6.65 -3.64
C ILE A 126 4.08 -7.73 -2.57
N ALA A 127 3.11 -8.63 -2.60
CA ALA A 127 2.94 -9.64 -1.56
C ALA A 127 2.68 -11.03 -2.15
N ALA A 128 3.11 -12.05 -1.43
CA ALA A 128 2.70 -13.42 -1.71
C ALA A 128 1.29 -13.62 -1.16
N VAL A 129 0.39 -14.17 -1.96
CA VAL A 129 -0.98 -14.44 -1.57
C VAL A 129 -1.35 -15.86 -1.94
N LYS A 130 -2.38 -16.40 -1.28
CA LYS A 130 -2.84 -17.75 -1.59
C LYS A 130 -3.54 -17.75 -2.95
N GLU A 131 -3.27 -18.80 -3.71
CA GLU A 131 -4.02 -19.07 -4.93
C GLU A 131 -5.32 -19.78 -4.55
N ASP A 132 -6.39 -19.39 -5.21
CA ASP A 132 -7.69 -20.05 -5.06
C ASP A 132 -7.81 -21.22 -6.03
#